data_b4faf9f371b475b40a0adbdb9608688a
#
_entry.id   b4faf9f371b475b40a0adbdb9608688a
#
_cell.length_a   1.000
_cell.length_b   1.000
_cell.length_c   1.000
_cell.angle_alpha   90.00
_cell.angle_beta   90.00
_cell.angle_gamma   90.00
#
_symmetry.space_group_name_H-M   'P 1'
#
loop_
_entity.id
_entity.type
_entity.pdbx_description
1 polymer ?
#
loop_
_entity_poly.entity_id
_entity_poly.type
_entity_poly.pdbx_seq_one_letter_code
_entity_poly.pdbx_strand_id
1 'polypeptide(L)'
;MSVAKYPDIFDELKSEVRAAGLLDRIPVRGSIEMIAIIISMILVYVVVFNWENIAPPAFGAVALGLFMTIIFTRAVFVSHDVLHTQYFKNKSLSFKLSYPFAAIIISNSSSWWDFKHNINHHTWCNVPEKDEDILAMDGAFAPKYKGNKAWLRSYKYLIFWGAMFFMYPAFIIQSYNFAIKRKKYGELALMLMHWPIVWGPVFYFLPFSDAITVYLVLNFVLSPWLAFGFITNHLGCEVFEKDESEDLTWMELQMRTSRSLSGGAFIHWFYGGLNTQIEHHLFPKAPRFNLLKIKKMTQDFAKKHNMKYFETTPLEAYVQINDVIKKY
;
A
#
# COMPACT_ATOMS: atom_id res chain seq x y z
N MET A 1 16.31 -7.11 28.05
CA MET A 1 14.92 -6.69 28.39
C MET A 1 14.70 -5.30 27.83
N SER A 2 13.87 -5.17 26.80
CA SER A 2 13.42 -3.89 26.26
C SER A 2 12.37 -3.34 27.24
N VAL A 3 12.76 -2.38 28.06
CA VAL A 3 11.79 -1.68 28.92
C VAL A 3 10.95 -0.77 28.03
N ALA A 4 9.64 -0.88 28.10
CA ALA A 4 8.74 0.06 27.44
C ALA A 4 9.15 1.49 27.78
N LYS A 5 9.36 2.32 26.73
CA LYS A 5 9.82 3.71 26.90
C LYS A 5 8.67 4.65 27.23
N TYR A 6 7.45 4.29 26.87
CA TYR A 6 6.29 5.15 26.96
C TYR A 6 5.16 4.48 27.74
N PRO A 7 4.41 5.22 28.56
CA PRO A 7 3.23 4.69 29.23
C PRO A 7 2.14 4.35 28.18
N ASP A 8 1.23 3.46 28.56
CA ASP A 8 0.04 3.17 27.75
C ASP A 8 -0.98 4.29 27.90
N ILE A 9 -0.85 5.30 27.06
CA ILE A 9 -1.69 6.51 27.04
C ILE A 9 -2.47 6.64 25.71
N PHE A 10 -2.55 5.57 24.93
CA PHE A 10 -3.22 5.59 23.64
C PHE A 10 -4.70 5.98 23.74
N ASP A 11 -5.39 5.55 24.78
CA ASP A 11 -6.80 5.87 24.97
C ASP A 11 -7.05 7.38 25.20
N GLU A 12 -6.09 8.12 25.76
CA GLU A 12 -6.14 9.59 25.86
C GLU A 12 -6.15 10.21 24.45
N LEU A 13 -5.13 9.91 23.63
CA LEU A 13 -5.06 10.41 22.25
C LEU A 13 -6.29 10.00 21.43
N LYS A 14 -6.72 8.75 21.57
CA LYS A 14 -7.90 8.22 20.86
C LYS A 14 -9.19 8.93 21.26
N SER A 15 -9.31 9.30 22.52
CA SER A 15 -10.46 10.09 23.03
C SER A 15 -10.48 11.48 22.40
N GLU A 16 -9.32 12.16 22.34
CA GLU A 16 -9.20 13.48 21.71
C GLU A 16 -9.53 13.44 20.21
N VAL A 17 -8.98 12.47 19.48
CA VAL A 17 -9.25 12.29 18.04
C VAL A 17 -10.72 11.96 17.78
N ARG A 18 -11.34 11.16 18.65
CA ARG A 18 -12.78 10.84 18.57
C ARG A 18 -13.66 12.05 18.87
N ALA A 19 -13.34 12.83 19.90
CA ALA A 19 -14.06 14.05 20.25
C ALA A 19 -14.02 15.08 19.10
N ALA A 20 -12.93 15.09 18.33
CA ALA A 20 -12.81 15.92 17.12
C ALA A 20 -13.59 15.38 15.89
N GLY A 21 -14.31 14.25 16.00
CA GLY A 21 -15.10 13.64 14.92
C GLY A 21 -14.23 13.03 13.80
N LEU A 22 -12.92 12.87 14.00
CA LEU A 22 -11.99 12.46 12.94
C LEU A 22 -12.01 10.94 12.67
N LEU A 23 -12.69 10.16 13.54
CA LEU A 23 -12.88 8.71 13.37
C LEU A 23 -14.21 8.35 12.69
N ASP A 24 -15.01 9.37 12.33
CA ASP A 24 -16.31 9.14 11.68
C ASP A 24 -16.13 8.64 10.25
N ARG A 25 -17.00 7.72 9.85
CA ARG A 25 -16.98 7.15 8.50
C ARG A 25 -17.48 8.18 7.48
N ILE A 26 -17.01 8.03 6.24
CA ILE A 26 -17.28 8.98 5.15
C ILE A 26 -17.98 8.31 3.96
N PRO A 27 -19.17 7.70 4.15
CA PRO A 27 -19.78 6.87 3.10
C PRO A 27 -20.02 7.65 1.80
N VAL A 28 -20.46 8.90 1.87
CA VAL A 28 -20.74 9.72 0.68
C VAL A 28 -19.46 9.98 -0.11
N ARG A 29 -18.40 10.48 0.55
CA ARG A 29 -17.13 10.78 -0.11
C ARG A 29 -16.47 9.53 -0.65
N GLY A 30 -16.49 8.43 0.12
CA GLY A 30 -15.97 7.14 -0.32
C GLY A 30 -16.71 6.61 -1.55
N SER A 31 -18.05 6.74 -1.58
CA SER A 31 -18.86 6.36 -2.75
C SER A 31 -18.51 7.20 -3.99
N ILE A 32 -18.29 8.51 -3.83
CA ILE A 32 -17.85 9.38 -4.93
C ILE A 32 -16.53 8.91 -5.52
N GLU A 33 -15.54 8.57 -4.69
CA GLU A 33 -14.25 8.06 -5.18
C GLU A 33 -14.40 6.72 -5.92
N MET A 34 -15.19 5.79 -5.37
CA MET A 34 -15.47 4.51 -6.00
C MET A 34 -16.11 4.70 -7.38
N ILE A 35 -17.12 5.58 -7.47
CA ILE A 35 -17.80 5.92 -8.73
C ILE A 35 -16.82 6.57 -9.71
N ALA A 36 -15.98 7.50 -9.25
CA ALA A 36 -14.99 8.15 -10.09
C ALA A 36 -14.01 7.17 -10.75
N ILE A 37 -13.57 6.13 -10.04
CA ILE A 37 -12.72 5.06 -10.59
C ILE A 37 -13.50 4.27 -11.67
N ILE A 38 -14.75 3.91 -11.41
CA ILE A 38 -15.58 3.19 -12.38
C ILE A 38 -15.80 4.03 -13.65
N ILE A 39 -16.13 5.31 -13.50
CA ILE A 39 -16.28 6.23 -14.64
C ILE A 39 -14.96 6.34 -15.42
N SER A 40 -13.82 6.42 -14.72
CA SER A 40 -12.51 6.48 -15.36
C SER A 40 -12.21 5.20 -16.17
N MET A 41 -12.59 4.02 -15.66
CA MET A 41 -12.49 2.77 -16.43
C MET A 41 -13.41 2.74 -17.64
N ILE A 42 -14.62 3.29 -17.54
CA ILE A 42 -15.53 3.43 -18.69
C ILE A 42 -14.91 4.36 -19.75
N LEU A 43 -14.28 5.46 -19.34
CA LEU A 43 -13.55 6.33 -20.27
C LEU A 43 -12.39 5.61 -20.96
N VAL A 44 -11.65 4.74 -20.23
CA VAL A 44 -10.63 3.88 -20.85
C VAL A 44 -11.26 3.03 -21.96
N TYR A 45 -12.41 2.39 -21.69
CA TYR A 45 -13.08 1.59 -22.71
C TYR A 45 -13.56 2.42 -23.91
N VAL A 46 -14.10 3.62 -23.68
CA VAL A 46 -14.46 4.53 -24.78
C VAL A 46 -13.24 4.83 -25.68
N VAL A 47 -12.09 5.10 -25.07
CA VAL A 47 -10.84 5.35 -25.82
C VAL A 47 -10.39 4.08 -26.56
N VAL A 48 -10.37 2.94 -25.88
CA VAL A 48 -9.94 1.66 -26.44
C VAL A 48 -10.80 1.22 -27.63
N PHE A 49 -12.14 1.31 -27.50
CA PHE A 49 -13.07 0.93 -28.59
C PHE A 49 -13.05 1.88 -29.78
N ASN A 50 -12.56 3.10 -29.61
CA ASN A 50 -12.45 4.08 -30.68
C ASN A 50 -10.99 4.35 -31.08
N TRP A 51 -10.04 3.48 -30.71
CA TRP A 51 -8.61 3.71 -30.91
C TRP A 51 -8.23 4.08 -32.31
N GLU A 52 -8.71 3.32 -33.31
CA GLU A 52 -8.46 3.59 -34.73
C GLU A 52 -9.08 4.92 -35.19
N ASN A 53 -10.30 5.25 -34.71
CA ASN A 53 -11.00 6.48 -35.08
C ASN A 53 -10.35 7.73 -34.47
N ILE A 54 -9.80 7.60 -33.27
CA ILE A 54 -9.08 8.69 -32.58
C ILE A 54 -7.74 8.95 -33.28
N ALA A 55 -7.17 7.93 -33.94
CA ALA A 55 -5.85 7.98 -34.57
C ALA A 55 -4.81 8.65 -33.64
N PRO A 56 -4.54 8.07 -32.45
CA PRO A 56 -3.75 8.73 -31.44
C PRO A 56 -2.32 8.99 -31.93
N PRO A 57 -1.66 10.06 -31.43
CA PRO A 57 -0.28 10.33 -31.75
C PRO A 57 0.63 9.18 -31.25
N ALA A 58 1.88 9.13 -31.72
CA ALA A 58 2.84 8.06 -31.40
C ALA A 58 3.02 7.80 -29.88
N PHE A 59 2.77 8.80 -29.03
CA PHE A 59 2.80 8.63 -27.56
C PHE A 59 1.44 8.22 -26.94
N GLY A 60 0.39 8.03 -27.74
CA GLY A 60 -0.96 7.74 -27.25
C GLY A 60 -1.05 6.52 -26.34
N ALA A 61 -0.39 5.42 -26.73
CA ALA A 61 -0.34 4.21 -25.92
C ALA A 61 0.38 4.43 -24.56
N VAL A 62 1.44 5.23 -24.56
CA VAL A 62 2.13 5.63 -23.31
C VAL A 62 1.19 6.45 -22.43
N ALA A 63 0.50 7.44 -23.00
CA ALA A 63 -0.45 8.28 -22.28
C ALA A 63 -1.61 7.46 -21.68
N LEU A 64 -2.17 6.51 -22.45
CA LEU A 64 -3.19 5.58 -21.95
C LEU A 64 -2.67 4.71 -20.82
N GLY A 65 -1.46 4.15 -20.96
CA GLY A 65 -0.81 3.35 -19.90
C GLY A 65 -0.60 4.14 -18.61
N LEU A 66 -0.15 5.40 -18.70
CA LEU A 66 -0.01 6.30 -17.55
C LEU A 66 -1.38 6.65 -16.93
N PHE A 67 -2.41 6.90 -17.73
CA PHE A 67 -3.74 7.15 -17.22
C PHE A 67 -4.31 5.93 -16.49
N MET A 68 -4.17 4.73 -17.07
CA MET A 68 -4.55 3.49 -16.40
C MET A 68 -3.74 3.27 -15.11
N THR A 69 -2.46 3.64 -15.07
CA THR A 69 -1.66 3.58 -13.83
C THR A 69 -2.27 4.41 -12.71
N ILE A 70 -2.73 5.62 -13.01
CA ILE A 70 -3.43 6.47 -12.03
C ILE A 70 -4.69 5.77 -11.52
N ILE A 71 -5.51 5.21 -12.42
CA ILE A 71 -6.74 4.50 -12.05
C ILE A 71 -6.42 3.30 -11.14
N PHE A 72 -5.43 2.49 -11.50
CA PHE A 72 -5.03 1.32 -10.71
C PHE A 72 -4.50 1.71 -9.34
N THR A 73 -3.66 2.75 -9.26
CA THR A 73 -3.18 3.26 -7.97
C THR A 73 -4.34 3.74 -7.09
N ARG A 74 -5.33 4.44 -7.68
CA ARG A 74 -6.53 4.84 -6.92
C ARG A 74 -7.37 3.65 -6.50
N ALA A 75 -7.49 2.62 -7.34
CA ALA A 75 -8.18 1.38 -6.99
C ALA A 75 -7.49 0.65 -5.83
N VAL A 76 -6.14 0.63 -5.78
CA VAL A 76 -5.38 0.12 -4.63
C VAL A 76 -5.75 0.88 -3.36
N PHE A 77 -5.69 2.21 -3.37
CA PHE A 77 -5.98 3.01 -2.18
C PHE A 77 -7.45 2.92 -1.74
N VAL A 78 -8.39 2.88 -2.69
CA VAL A 78 -9.81 2.67 -2.35
C VAL A 78 -10.03 1.28 -1.76
N SER A 79 -9.42 0.24 -2.32
CA SER A 79 -9.49 -1.13 -1.77
C SER A 79 -8.96 -1.20 -0.35
N HIS A 80 -7.81 -0.56 -0.11
CA HIS A 80 -7.19 -0.43 1.20
C HIS A 80 -8.14 0.23 2.21
N ASP A 81 -8.69 1.40 1.88
CA ASP A 81 -9.57 2.15 2.76
C ASP A 81 -10.87 1.42 3.08
N VAL A 82 -11.45 0.78 2.05
CA VAL A 82 -12.68 -0.01 2.19
C VAL A 82 -12.44 -1.22 3.08
N LEU A 83 -11.31 -1.92 2.91
CA LEU A 83 -10.96 -3.08 3.74
C LEU A 83 -10.63 -2.69 5.19
N HIS A 84 -10.12 -1.48 5.43
CA HIS A 84 -10.02 -0.88 6.76
C HIS A 84 -11.34 -0.35 7.33
N THR A 85 -12.45 -0.51 6.59
CA THR A 85 -13.76 0.00 7.00
C THR A 85 -13.78 1.54 7.22
N GLN A 86 -12.98 2.28 6.46
CA GLN A 86 -12.92 3.74 6.58
C GLN A 86 -14.15 4.43 5.98
N TYR A 87 -14.79 3.83 4.96
CA TYR A 87 -15.97 4.40 4.31
C TYR A 87 -17.27 3.95 4.96
N PHE A 88 -17.39 2.67 5.29
CA PHE A 88 -18.61 2.07 5.84
C PHE A 88 -18.31 1.31 7.13
N LYS A 89 -19.22 1.37 8.11
CA LYS A 89 -19.08 0.64 9.39
C LYS A 89 -19.23 -0.88 9.22
N ASN A 90 -20.04 -1.31 8.27
CA ASN A 90 -20.34 -2.72 8.05
C ASN A 90 -19.16 -3.43 7.33
N LYS A 91 -18.46 -4.29 8.06
CA LYS A 91 -17.28 -5.03 7.53
C LYS A 91 -17.64 -5.92 6.33
N SER A 92 -18.80 -6.60 6.36
CA SER A 92 -19.23 -7.47 5.26
C SER A 92 -19.56 -6.68 3.99
N LEU A 93 -20.22 -5.52 4.14
CA LEU A 93 -20.46 -4.60 3.00
C LEU A 93 -19.14 -4.08 2.45
N SER A 94 -18.25 -3.61 3.31
CA SER A 94 -16.91 -3.12 2.91
C SER A 94 -16.17 -4.20 2.11
N PHE A 95 -16.17 -5.44 2.58
CA PHE A 95 -15.53 -6.55 1.89
C PHE A 95 -16.11 -6.77 0.48
N LYS A 96 -17.45 -6.78 0.33
CA LYS A 96 -18.09 -6.90 -0.97
C LYS A 96 -17.79 -5.73 -1.91
N LEU A 97 -17.76 -4.51 -1.35
CA LEU A 97 -17.44 -3.30 -2.12
C LEU A 97 -15.97 -3.21 -2.52
N SER A 98 -15.06 -3.96 -1.89
CA SER A 98 -13.67 -4.00 -2.31
C SER A 98 -13.46 -4.82 -3.61
N TYR A 99 -14.31 -5.80 -3.92
CA TYR A 99 -14.11 -6.72 -5.03
C TYR A 99 -13.99 -6.05 -6.42
N PRO A 100 -14.81 -5.07 -6.81
CA PRO A 100 -14.62 -4.40 -8.09
C PRO A 100 -13.22 -3.78 -8.24
N PHE A 101 -12.69 -3.23 -7.17
CA PHE A 101 -11.40 -2.54 -7.17
C PHE A 101 -10.24 -3.52 -6.97
N ALA A 102 -10.29 -4.32 -5.92
CA ALA A 102 -9.24 -5.28 -5.59
C ALA A 102 -9.20 -6.45 -6.58
N ALA A 103 -10.28 -7.19 -6.75
CA ALA A 103 -10.25 -8.42 -7.53
C ALA A 103 -10.34 -8.15 -9.04
N ILE A 104 -11.24 -7.25 -9.50
CA ILE A 104 -11.47 -7.05 -10.93
C ILE A 104 -10.48 -6.04 -11.52
N ILE A 105 -10.29 -4.85 -10.92
CA ILE A 105 -9.40 -3.84 -11.51
C ILE A 105 -7.93 -4.19 -11.29
N ILE A 106 -7.50 -4.58 -10.08
CA ILE A 106 -6.09 -4.81 -9.77
C ILE A 106 -5.70 -6.28 -9.56
N SER A 107 -6.61 -7.22 -9.78
CA SER A 107 -6.36 -8.67 -9.67
C SER A 107 -5.76 -9.13 -8.33
N ASN A 108 -6.15 -8.50 -7.22
CA ASN A 108 -5.68 -8.83 -5.87
C ASN A 108 -6.81 -9.40 -5.01
N SER A 109 -6.49 -10.39 -4.15
CA SER A 109 -7.45 -10.96 -3.20
C SER A 109 -7.67 -10.04 -2.01
N SER A 110 -8.93 -9.66 -1.77
CA SER A 110 -9.32 -8.91 -0.58
C SER A 110 -9.05 -9.68 0.71
N SER A 111 -9.25 -11.02 0.69
CA SER A 111 -8.94 -11.89 1.83
C SER A 111 -7.44 -11.99 2.11
N TRP A 112 -6.61 -12.01 1.06
CA TRP A 112 -5.15 -11.98 1.23
C TRP A 112 -4.70 -10.67 1.85
N TRP A 113 -5.22 -9.53 1.36
CA TRP A 113 -4.88 -8.22 1.89
C TRP A 113 -5.34 -8.06 3.36
N ASP A 114 -6.58 -8.48 3.69
CA ASP A 114 -7.08 -8.43 5.07
C ASP A 114 -6.20 -9.26 6.01
N PHE A 115 -5.78 -10.45 5.58
CA PHE A 115 -4.89 -11.31 6.37
C PHE A 115 -3.48 -10.72 6.52
N LYS A 116 -2.85 -10.36 5.40
CA LYS A 116 -1.48 -9.90 5.36
C LYS A 116 -1.32 -8.52 6.01
N HIS A 117 -2.14 -7.57 5.59
CA HIS A 117 -2.02 -6.17 5.97
C HIS A 117 -2.81 -5.83 7.24
N ASN A 118 -4.14 -6.06 7.24
CA ASN A 118 -4.97 -5.62 8.36
C ASN A 118 -4.74 -6.43 9.64
N ILE A 119 -4.44 -7.73 9.52
CA ILE A 119 -4.23 -8.61 10.68
C ILE A 119 -2.75 -8.67 11.07
N ASN A 120 -1.87 -9.10 10.16
CA ASN A 120 -0.48 -9.33 10.53
C ASN A 120 0.30 -8.04 10.65
N HIS A 121 0.37 -7.23 9.59
CA HIS A 121 1.17 -6.02 9.55
C HIS A 121 0.73 -4.97 10.59
N HIS A 122 -0.55 -4.64 10.68
CA HIS A 122 -1.04 -3.69 11.69
C HIS A 122 -0.93 -4.16 13.14
N THR A 123 -0.86 -5.47 13.37
CA THR A 123 -0.66 -6.00 14.73
C THR A 123 0.81 -6.08 15.09
N TRP A 124 1.66 -6.48 14.13
CA TRP A 124 3.04 -6.88 14.36
C TRP A 124 4.01 -6.12 13.44
N CYS A 125 3.76 -4.82 13.25
CA CYS A 125 4.58 -4.01 12.36
C CYS A 125 6.07 -4.13 12.67
N ASN A 126 6.87 -4.44 11.66
CA ASN A 126 8.31 -4.64 11.77
C ASN A 126 8.76 -5.74 12.77
N VAL A 127 7.92 -6.77 12.98
CA VAL A 127 8.29 -7.98 13.71
C VAL A 127 8.50 -9.11 12.69
N PRO A 128 9.76 -9.52 12.37
CA PRO A 128 10.08 -10.38 11.22
C PRO A 128 9.35 -11.72 11.18
N GLU A 129 9.05 -12.33 12.32
CA GLU A 129 8.34 -13.62 12.37
C GLU A 129 6.84 -13.50 12.05
N LYS A 130 6.29 -12.31 12.08
CA LYS A 130 4.86 -12.04 12.01
C LYS A 130 4.47 -11.12 10.85
N ASP A 131 5.35 -10.17 10.50
CA ASP A 131 5.13 -9.22 9.42
C ASP A 131 5.75 -9.73 8.12
N GLU A 132 4.91 -10.19 7.19
CA GLU A 132 5.36 -10.72 5.90
C GLU A 132 6.03 -9.65 5.02
N ASP A 133 5.81 -8.36 5.28
CA ASP A 133 6.42 -7.28 4.51
C ASP A 133 7.93 -7.20 4.77
N ILE A 134 8.35 -7.49 6.00
CA ILE A 134 9.78 -7.59 6.37
C ILE A 134 10.40 -8.92 5.95
N LEU A 135 9.66 -10.03 6.04
CA LEU A 135 10.17 -11.34 5.63
C LEU A 135 10.62 -11.37 4.17
N ALA A 136 9.97 -10.63 3.30
CA ALA A 136 10.38 -10.49 1.91
C ALA A 136 11.76 -9.82 1.78
N MET A 137 12.08 -8.89 2.68
CA MET A 137 13.38 -8.20 2.74
C MET A 137 14.46 -9.12 3.34
N ASP A 138 14.18 -9.79 4.45
CA ASP A 138 15.07 -10.75 5.08
C ASP A 138 15.40 -11.92 4.15
N GLY A 139 14.43 -12.41 3.39
CA GLY A 139 14.64 -13.48 2.42
C GLY A 139 15.64 -13.11 1.31
N ALA A 140 15.68 -11.84 0.90
CA ALA A 140 16.56 -11.37 -0.16
C ALA A 140 17.96 -10.96 0.35
N PHE A 141 18.07 -10.44 1.58
CA PHE A 141 19.26 -9.73 2.06
C PHE A 141 19.80 -10.18 3.41
N ALA A 142 19.09 -11.10 4.13
CA ALA A 142 19.49 -11.49 5.48
C ALA A 142 20.91 -12.04 5.59
N PRO A 143 21.60 -11.74 6.71
CA PRO A 143 22.91 -12.33 7.04
C PRO A 143 22.92 -13.86 7.09
N LYS A 144 21.75 -14.51 7.23
CA LYS A 144 21.58 -15.98 7.16
C LYS A 144 22.15 -16.59 5.86
N TYR A 145 22.19 -15.82 4.79
CA TYR A 145 22.73 -16.24 3.49
C TYR A 145 24.24 -15.98 3.36
N LYS A 146 25.01 -16.15 4.43
CA LYS A 146 26.49 -16.04 4.44
C LYS A 146 27.22 -17.09 3.57
N GLY A 147 26.50 -17.88 2.79
CA GLY A 147 27.04 -18.90 1.89
C GLY A 147 27.38 -18.38 0.49
N ASN A 148 27.37 -19.30 -0.50
CA ASN A 148 27.78 -19.15 -1.90
C ASN A 148 27.20 -17.99 -2.74
N LYS A 149 26.49 -17.04 -2.14
CA LYS A 149 25.85 -15.88 -2.79
C LYS A 149 26.55 -14.56 -2.50
N ALA A 150 27.84 -14.58 -2.12
CA ALA A 150 28.61 -13.34 -1.85
C ALA A 150 28.56 -12.34 -3.03
N TRP A 151 28.47 -12.82 -4.26
CA TRP A 151 28.34 -11.99 -5.46
C TRP A 151 27.03 -11.16 -5.45
N LEU A 152 25.93 -11.64 -4.87
CA LEU A 152 24.68 -10.89 -4.76
C LEU A 152 24.82 -9.62 -3.92
N ARG A 153 25.74 -9.64 -2.94
CA ARG A 153 26.01 -8.46 -2.09
C ARG A 153 26.62 -7.30 -2.89
N SER A 154 27.40 -7.58 -3.92
CA SER A 154 27.96 -6.54 -4.79
C SER A 154 26.87 -5.83 -5.59
N TYR A 155 25.75 -6.48 -5.84
CA TYR A 155 24.63 -5.95 -6.63
C TYR A 155 23.38 -5.64 -5.78
N LYS A 156 23.52 -5.61 -4.44
CA LYS A 156 22.36 -5.48 -3.52
C LYS A 156 21.46 -4.28 -3.81
N TYR A 157 22.02 -3.13 -4.14
CA TYR A 157 21.24 -1.95 -4.51
C TYR A 157 20.47 -2.17 -5.81
N LEU A 158 21.12 -2.71 -6.83
CA LEU A 158 20.49 -2.99 -8.11
C LEU A 158 19.37 -4.03 -7.95
N ILE A 159 19.61 -5.09 -7.18
CA ILE A 159 18.63 -6.15 -6.90
C ILE A 159 17.45 -5.57 -6.14
N PHE A 160 17.71 -4.80 -5.07
CA PHE A 160 16.66 -4.21 -4.25
C PHE A 160 15.77 -3.25 -5.07
N TRP A 161 16.38 -2.25 -5.69
CA TRP A 161 15.62 -1.26 -6.46
C TRP A 161 15.03 -1.85 -7.74
N GLY A 162 15.72 -2.81 -8.36
CA GLY A 162 15.18 -3.58 -9.50
C GLY A 162 13.96 -4.41 -9.14
N ALA A 163 13.92 -5.00 -7.95
CA ALA A 163 12.77 -5.75 -7.47
C ALA A 163 11.49 -4.90 -7.32
N MET A 164 11.65 -3.59 -7.12
CA MET A 164 10.51 -2.66 -7.00
C MET A 164 9.66 -2.62 -8.28
N PHE A 165 10.25 -2.86 -9.45
CA PHE A 165 9.52 -2.93 -10.72
C PHE A 165 8.63 -4.19 -10.85
N PHE A 166 8.77 -5.13 -9.92
CA PHE A 166 7.99 -6.38 -9.89
C PHE A 166 7.02 -6.45 -8.71
N MET A 167 6.82 -5.37 -7.96
CA MET A 167 5.96 -5.39 -6.77
C MET A 167 4.50 -5.72 -7.12
N TYR A 168 3.93 -5.09 -8.15
CA TYR A 168 2.55 -5.36 -8.55
C TYR A 168 2.35 -6.79 -9.06
N PRO A 169 3.16 -7.32 -10.00
CA PRO A 169 3.12 -8.75 -10.35
C PRO A 169 3.31 -9.68 -9.15
N ALA A 170 4.18 -9.35 -8.21
CA ALA A 170 4.37 -10.15 -7.00
C ALA A 170 3.11 -10.19 -6.12
N PHE A 171 2.40 -9.08 -5.98
CA PHE A 171 1.13 -9.03 -5.26
C PHE A 171 0.05 -9.88 -5.93
N ILE A 172 -0.03 -9.86 -7.26
CA ILE A 172 -0.93 -10.74 -8.03
C ILE A 172 -0.61 -12.20 -7.71
N ILE A 173 0.66 -12.62 -7.86
CA ILE A 173 1.08 -14.01 -7.61
C ILE A 173 0.78 -14.43 -6.18
N GLN A 174 1.08 -13.60 -5.18
CA GLN A 174 0.78 -13.89 -3.79
C GLN A 174 -0.73 -14.02 -3.53
N SER A 175 -1.54 -13.15 -4.13
CA SER A 175 -3.01 -13.19 -4.05
C SER A 175 -3.59 -14.47 -4.62
N TYR A 176 -3.14 -14.89 -5.81
CA TYR A 176 -3.56 -16.15 -6.44
C TYR A 176 -3.16 -17.35 -5.58
N ASN A 177 -1.92 -17.40 -5.14
CA ASN A 177 -1.43 -18.47 -4.26
C ASN A 177 -2.23 -18.57 -2.95
N PHE A 178 -2.54 -17.42 -2.34
CA PHE A 178 -3.36 -17.37 -1.14
C PHE A 178 -4.78 -17.87 -1.40
N ALA A 179 -5.42 -17.38 -2.46
CA ALA A 179 -6.78 -17.77 -2.82
C ALA A 179 -6.91 -19.27 -3.10
N ILE A 180 -5.92 -19.87 -3.78
CA ILE A 180 -5.86 -21.31 -4.05
C ILE A 180 -5.65 -22.09 -2.74
N LYS A 181 -4.60 -21.73 -1.95
CA LYS A 181 -4.26 -22.43 -0.70
C LYS A 181 -5.38 -22.34 0.34
N ARG A 182 -6.07 -21.23 0.42
CA ARG A 182 -7.17 -20.98 1.37
C ARG A 182 -8.54 -21.31 0.80
N LYS A 183 -8.61 -21.91 -0.41
CA LYS A 183 -9.85 -22.32 -1.09
C LYS A 183 -10.85 -21.18 -1.26
N LYS A 184 -10.37 -19.95 -1.52
CA LYS A 184 -11.19 -18.76 -1.77
C LYS A 184 -11.62 -18.68 -3.23
N TYR A 185 -12.27 -19.72 -3.73
CA TYR A 185 -12.56 -19.89 -5.15
C TYR A 185 -13.45 -18.78 -5.74
N GLY A 186 -14.36 -18.18 -4.95
CA GLY A 186 -15.16 -17.04 -5.39
C GLY A 186 -14.31 -15.80 -5.69
N GLU A 187 -13.33 -15.48 -4.81
CA GLU A 187 -12.38 -14.40 -5.08
C GLU A 187 -11.45 -14.73 -6.25
N LEU A 188 -11.00 -15.99 -6.33
CA LEU A 188 -10.17 -16.45 -7.46
C LEU A 188 -10.88 -16.25 -8.79
N ALA A 189 -12.18 -16.58 -8.87
CA ALA A 189 -12.96 -16.36 -10.08
C ALA A 189 -13.07 -14.87 -10.43
N LEU A 190 -13.30 -14.00 -9.45
CA LEU A 190 -13.33 -12.54 -9.67
C LEU A 190 -11.95 -11.99 -10.12
N MET A 191 -10.86 -12.48 -9.54
CA MET A 191 -9.49 -12.11 -9.96
C MET A 191 -9.19 -12.59 -11.38
N LEU A 192 -9.67 -13.77 -11.78
CA LEU A 192 -9.55 -14.26 -13.16
C LEU A 192 -10.33 -13.40 -14.15
N MET A 193 -11.45 -12.78 -13.73
CA MET A 193 -12.20 -11.82 -14.56
C MET A 193 -11.42 -10.55 -14.89
N HIS A 194 -10.38 -10.22 -14.14
CA HIS A 194 -9.45 -9.12 -14.47
C HIS A 194 -8.95 -9.21 -15.92
N TRP A 195 -8.54 -10.40 -16.34
CA TRP A 195 -7.92 -10.59 -17.64
C TRP A 195 -8.89 -10.30 -18.81
N PRO A 196 -10.06 -10.94 -18.90
CA PRO A 196 -11.00 -10.63 -19.98
C PRO A 196 -11.68 -9.26 -19.84
N ILE A 197 -11.89 -8.74 -18.63
CA ILE A 197 -12.55 -7.45 -18.44
C ILE A 197 -11.57 -6.29 -18.67
N VAL A 198 -10.40 -6.30 -18.06
CA VAL A 198 -9.47 -5.16 -18.13
C VAL A 198 -8.56 -5.24 -19.35
N TRP A 199 -7.89 -6.40 -19.55
CA TRP A 199 -6.90 -6.55 -20.61
C TRP A 199 -7.48 -7.08 -21.92
N GLY A 200 -8.57 -7.84 -21.88
CA GLY A 200 -9.23 -8.36 -23.09
C GLY A 200 -9.53 -7.26 -24.10
N PRO A 201 -10.23 -6.17 -23.74
CA PRO A 201 -10.49 -5.07 -24.66
C PRO A 201 -9.22 -4.39 -25.19
N VAL A 202 -8.22 -4.17 -24.32
CA VAL A 202 -6.95 -3.52 -24.71
C VAL A 202 -6.24 -4.34 -25.79
N PHE A 203 -6.10 -5.66 -25.60
CA PHE A 203 -5.42 -6.55 -26.56
C PHE A 203 -6.26 -6.90 -27.78
N TYR A 204 -7.58 -6.72 -27.73
CA TYR A 204 -8.46 -6.99 -28.87
C TYR A 204 -8.62 -5.79 -29.81
N PHE A 205 -8.75 -4.59 -29.28
CA PHE A 205 -9.06 -3.39 -30.07
C PHE A 205 -7.83 -2.53 -30.42
N LEU A 206 -6.72 -2.64 -29.68
CA LEU A 206 -5.50 -1.91 -30.02
C LEU A 206 -4.58 -2.77 -30.92
N PRO A 207 -3.78 -2.13 -31.79
CA PRO A 207 -2.61 -2.78 -32.39
C PRO A 207 -1.75 -3.42 -31.29
N PHE A 208 -1.20 -4.60 -31.56
CA PHE A 208 -0.43 -5.36 -30.56
C PHE A 208 0.71 -4.54 -29.94
N SER A 209 1.41 -3.74 -30.74
CA SER A 209 2.47 -2.83 -30.27
C SER A 209 1.96 -1.80 -29.24
N ASP A 210 0.77 -1.28 -29.46
CA ASP A 210 0.14 -0.29 -28.57
C ASP A 210 -0.36 -0.98 -27.28
N ALA A 211 -1.03 -2.13 -27.43
CA ALA A 211 -1.52 -2.92 -26.31
C ALA A 211 -0.39 -3.34 -25.35
N ILE A 212 0.71 -3.85 -25.90
CA ILE A 212 1.88 -4.23 -25.08
C ILE A 212 2.55 -3.00 -24.46
N THR A 213 2.57 -1.86 -25.15
CA THR A 213 3.07 -0.60 -24.59
C THR A 213 2.22 -0.15 -23.40
N VAL A 214 0.89 -0.14 -23.52
CA VAL A 214 -0.03 0.18 -22.41
C VAL A 214 0.25 -0.74 -21.21
N TYR A 215 0.34 -2.06 -21.46
CA TYR A 215 0.60 -3.06 -20.42
C TYR A 215 1.93 -2.84 -19.71
N LEU A 216 3.00 -2.64 -20.46
CA LEU A 216 4.34 -2.43 -19.91
C LEU A 216 4.43 -1.11 -19.14
N VAL A 217 3.93 -0.01 -19.70
CA VAL A 217 3.93 1.30 -19.02
C VAL A 217 3.19 1.21 -17.70
N LEU A 218 1.99 0.60 -17.68
CA LEU A 218 1.24 0.42 -16.43
C LEU A 218 2.08 -0.35 -15.40
N ASN A 219 2.62 -1.50 -15.74
CA ASN A 219 3.35 -2.34 -14.78
C ASN A 219 4.65 -1.68 -14.29
N PHE A 220 5.42 -1.06 -15.20
CA PHE A 220 6.69 -0.41 -14.87
C PHE A 220 6.53 0.89 -14.06
N VAL A 221 5.37 1.54 -14.13
CA VAL A 221 5.10 2.75 -13.34
C VAL A 221 4.34 2.42 -12.05
N LEU A 222 3.34 1.53 -12.12
CA LEU A 222 2.55 1.14 -10.96
C LEU A 222 3.38 0.44 -9.89
N SER A 223 4.25 -0.50 -10.28
CA SER A 223 5.05 -1.28 -9.33
C SER A 223 5.95 -0.39 -8.46
N PRO A 224 6.82 0.49 -9.00
CA PRO A 224 7.60 1.42 -8.19
C PRO A 224 6.73 2.39 -7.38
N TRP A 225 5.62 2.86 -7.94
CA TRP A 225 4.72 3.74 -7.20
C TRP A 225 4.20 3.08 -5.91
N LEU A 226 3.72 1.83 -6.02
CA LEU A 226 3.30 1.05 -4.85
C LEU A 226 4.46 0.77 -3.91
N ALA A 227 5.61 0.40 -4.45
CA ALA A 227 6.82 0.14 -3.66
C ALA A 227 7.20 1.34 -2.80
N PHE A 228 7.27 2.53 -3.40
CA PHE A 228 7.52 3.76 -2.65
C PHE A 228 6.43 4.04 -1.61
N GLY A 229 5.18 3.73 -1.91
CA GLY A 229 4.04 3.90 -1.00
C GLY A 229 4.16 3.08 0.30
N PHE A 230 4.79 1.91 0.25
CA PHE A 230 4.90 0.99 1.39
C PHE A 230 6.28 1.05 2.06
N ILE A 231 7.35 0.96 1.27
CA ILE A 231 8.71 0.78 1.79
C ILE A 231 9.19 2.00 2.55
N THR A 232 8.92 3.20 2.05
CA THR A 232 9.37 4.44 2.68
C THR A 232 8.82 4.66 4.08
N ASN A 233 7.75 3.99 4.44
CA ASN A 233 7.06 4.18 5.71
C ASN A 233 7.59 3.30 6.85
N HIS A 234 8.25 2.19 6.54
CA HIS A 234 8.65 1.17 7.51
C HIS A 234 10.13 0.82 7.46
N LEU A 235 10.71 0.75 6.26
CA LEU A 235 12.09 0.35 6.12
C LEU A 235 13.05 1.43 6.64
N GLY A 236 13.92 1.03 7.58
CA GLY A 236 14.80 1.94 8.31
C GLY A 236 14.22 2.45 9.63
N CYS A 237 12.99 2.06 9.98
CA CYS A 237 12.46 2.14 11.33
C CYS A 237 12.98 1.01 12.21
N GLU A 238 12.65 1.01 13.50
CA GLU A 238 13.06 -0.05 14.42
C GLU A 238 12.42 -1.39 14.04
N VAL A 239 13.16 -2.46 14.25
CA VAL A 239 12.73 -3.84 14.04
C VAL A 239 12.88 -4.54 15.39
N PHE A 240 11.87 -5.28 15.82
CA PHE A 240 11.84 -5.96 17.09
C PHE A 240 11.67 -7.46 16.90
N GLU A 241 12.45 -8.25 17.63
CA GLU A 241 12.13 -9.67 17.77
C GLU A 241 10.79 -9.82 18.50
N LYS A 242 10.13 -10.98 18.32
CA LYS A 242 8.80 -11.21 18.85
C LYS A 242 8.72 -10.93 20.37
N ASP A 243 9.64 -11.51 21.13
CA ASP A 243 9.66 -11.38 22.60
C ASP A 243 9.87 -9.91 23.03
N GLU A 244 10.70 -9.16 22.29
CA GLU A 244 10.91 -7.74 22.54
C GLU A 244 9.65 -6.91 22.23
N SER A 245 8.90 -7.30 21.20
CA SER A 245 7.67 -6.59 20.80
C SER A 245 6.53 -6.80 21.81
N GLU A 246 6.51 -7.93 22.51
CA GLU A 246 5.51 -8.23 23.55
C GLU A 246 5.71 -7.39 24.83
N ASP A 247 6.92 -6.83 25.03
CA ASP A 247 7.23 -5.92 26.15
C ASP A 247 6.83 -4.45 25.86
N LEU A 248 6.44 -4.14 24.63
CA LEU A 248 6.04 -2.78 24.23
C LEU A 248 4.53 -2.59 24.37
N THR A 249 4.11 -1.34 24.68
CA THR A 249 2.72 -0.99 24.46
C THR A 249 2.41 -0.97 22.97
N TRP A 250 1.16 -1.25 22.58
CA TRP A 250 0.77 -1.23 21.17
C TRP A 250 1.07 0.11 20.50
N MET A 251 0.80 1.23 21.18
CA MET A 251 1.12 2.57 20.66
C MET A 251 2.62 2.74 20.44
N GLU A 252 3.44 2.28 21.37
CA GLU A 252 4.89 2.38 21.27
C GLU A 252 5.42 1.58 20.08
N LEU A 253 4.92 0.34 19.89
CA LEU A 253 5.29 -0.48 18.75
C LEU A 253 4.99 0.25 17.44
N GLN A 254 3.75 0.74 17.25
CA GLN A 254 3.37 1.42 16.02
C GLN A 254 4.19 2.71 15.75
N MET A 255 4.47 3.50 16.77
CA MET A 255 5.24 4.75 16.61
C MET A 255 6.72 4.51 16.34
N ARG A 256 7.30 3.41 16.83
CA ARG A 256 8.73 3.10 16.64
C ARG A 256 9.00 2.36 15.33
N THR A 257 8.02 1.61 14.83
CA THR A 257 8.14 0.79 13.62
C THR A 257 7.62 1.48 12.37
N SER A 258 7.10 2.69 12.51
CA SER A 258 6.56 3.49 11.40
C SER A 258 7.15 4.90 11.39
N ARG A 259 7.16 5.52 10.21
CA ARG A 259 7.44 6.95 10.05
C ARG A 259 6.38 7.62 9.20
N SER A 260 6.09 8.87 9.49
CA SER A 260 5.30 9.72 8.61
C SER A 260 6.21 10.53 7.69
N LEU A 261 5.78 10.77 6.45
CA LEU A 261 6.52 11.57 5.50
C LEU A 261 5.95 12.98 5.47
N SER A 262 6.85 13.96 5.53
CA SER A 262 6.50 15.37 5.34
C SER A 262 6.21 15.66 3.86
N GLY A 263 5.43 16.68 3.62
CA GLY A 263 5.11 17.18 2.27
C GLY A 263 3.72 17.78 2.19
N GLY A 264 3.45 18.47 1.08
CA GLY A 264 2.18 19.13 0.83
C GLY A 264 1.11 18.19 0.27
N ALA A 265 0.05 18.79 -0.27
CA ALA A 265 -1.11 18.08 -0.81
C ALA A 265 -0.75 17.07 -1.92
N PHE A 266 0.27 17.36 -2.74
CA PHE A 266 0.74 16.44 -3.78
C PHE A 266 1.31 15.14 -3.17
N ILE A 267 2.15 15.23 -2.15
CA ILE A 267 2.71 14.04 -1.47
C ILE A 267 1.57 13.24 -0.82
N HIS A 268 0.64 13.90 -0.15
CA HIS A 268 -0.52 13.22 0.43
C HIS A 268 -1.38 12.51 -0.63
N TRP A 269 -1.60 13.15 -1.77
CA TRP A 269 -2.30 12.55 -2.90
C TRP A 269 -1.52 11.39 -3.52
N PHE A 270 -0.21 11.56 -3.73
CA PHE A 270 0.67 10.56 -4.34
C PHE A 270 0.71 9.27 -3.51
N TYR A 271 0.84 9.41 -2.20
CA TYR A 271 0.85 8.28 -1.26
C TYR A 271 -0.55 7.78 -0.87
N GLY A 272 -1.62 8.38 -1.38
CA GLY A 272 -2.99 8.01 -1.00
C GLY A 272 -3.28 8.17 0.49
N GLY A 273 -2.64 9.12 1.15
CA GLY A 273 -2.74 9.34 2.59
C GLY A 273 -1.75 8.52 3.43
N LEU A 274 -1.09 7.51 2.86
CA LEU A 274 -0.13 6.65 3.59
C LEU A 274 1.18 7.36 3.96
N ASN A 275 1.42 8.57 3.46
CA ASN A 275 2.49 9.43 3.98
C ASN A 275 2.27 9.85 5.44
N THR A 276 1.11 9.60 6.03
CA THR A 276 0.79 9.76 7.44
C THR A 276 0.71 8.38 8.10
N GLN A 277 1.82 7.63 8.06
CA GLN A 277 1.81 6.21 8.38
C GLN A 277 1.64 5.93 9.87
N ILE A 278 2.25 6.70 10.74
CA ILE A 278 2.05 6.58 12.19
C ILE A 278 0.56 6.70 12.53
N GLU A 279 -0.10 7.70 11.97
CA GLU A 279 -1.53 7.93 12.17
C GLU A 279 -2.40 6.85 11.59
N HIS A 280 -2.00 6.33 10.43
CA HIS A 280 -2.67 5.20 9.80
C HIS A 280 -2.58 3.95 10.67
N HIS A 281 -1.42 3.66 11.24
CA HIS A 281 -1.23 2.53 12.14
C HIS A 281 -1.97 2.70 13.48
N LEU A 282 -1.94 3.90 14.08
CA LEU A 282 -2.68 4.19 15.31
C LEU A 282 -4.21 4.21 15.09
N PHE A 283 -4.66 4.64 13.93
CA PHE A 283 -6.09 4.81 13.61
C PHE A 283 -6.45 4.23 12.23
N PRO A 284 -6.26 2.91 11.99
CA PRO A 284 -6.42 2.33 10.65
C PRO A 284 -7.84 2.49 10.08
N LYS A 285 -8.83 2.67 10.97
CA LYS A 285 -10.23 2.90 10.60
C LYS A 285 -10.58 4.38 10.40
N ALA A 286 -9.66 5.31 10.64
CA ALA A 286 -9.88 6.73 10.36
C ALA A 286 -9.78 6.97 8.84
N PRO A 287 -10.71 7.74 8.26
CA PRO A 287 -10.63 8.09 6.85
C PRO A 287 -9.32 8.79 6.52
N ARG A 288 -8.66 8.39 5.42
CA ARG A 288 -7.37 8.98 5.01
C ARG A 288 -7.40 10.51 4.86
N PHE A 289 -8.57 11.07 4.55
CA PHE A 289 -8.77 12.53 4.45
C PHE A 289 -8.67 13.27 5.79
N ASN A 290 -8.81 12.54 6.90
CA ASN A 290 -8.66 13.07 8.23
C ASN A 290 -7.24 12.91 8.78
N LEU A 291 -6.41 12.05 8.17
CA LEU A 291 -5.09 11.69 8.70
C LEU A 291 -4.15 12.90 8.85
N LEU A 292 -4.21 13.91 7.98
CA LEU A 292 -3.40 15.11 8.15
C LEU A 292 -3.78 15.92 9.41
N LYS A 293 -5.08 15.93 9.80
CA LYS A 293 -5.52 16.56 11.06
C LYS A 293 -5.11 15.70 12.25
N ILE A 294 -5.27 14.38 12.14
CA ILE A 294 -4.84 13.44 13.19
C ILE A 294 -3.33 13.54 13.37
N LYS A 295 -2.54 13.69 12.30
CA LYS A 295 -1.09 13.87 12.34
C LYS A 295 -0.71 15.05 13.24
N LYS A 296 -1.35 16.20 13.06
CA LYS A 296 -1.09 17.36 13.92
C LYS A 296 -1.39 17.05 15.39
N MET A 297 -2.52 16.41 15.67
CA MET A 297 -2.88 16.02 17.05
C MET A 297 -1.87 15.01 17.62
N THR A 298 -1.46 14.01 16.85
CA THR A 298 -0.46 13.02 17.28
C THR A 298 0.90 13.66 17.54
N GLN A 299 1.33 14.62 16.72
CA GLN A 299 2.57 15.38 16.94
C GLN A 299 2.51 16.22 18.23
N ASP A 300 1.41 16.95 18.44
CA ASP A 300 1.21 17.77 19.65
C ASP A 300 1.16 16.88 20.91
N PHE A 301 0.48 15.74 20.81
CA PHE A 301 0.41 14.73 21.86
C PHE A 301 1.78 14.12 22.17
N ALA A 302 2.53 13.72 21.16
CA ALA A 302 3.87 13.17 21.31
C ALA A 302 4.81 14.17 21.99
N LYS A 303 4.72 15.46 21.63
CA LYS A 303 5.49 16.54 22.25
C LYS A 303 5.09 16.73 23.73
N LYS A 304 3.79 16.74 24.04
CA LYS A 304 3.25 16.87 25.41
C LYS A 304 3.79 15.76 26.32
N HIS A 305 3.88 14.53 25.81
CA HIS A 305 4.30 13.35 26.58
C HIS A 305 5.78 12.99 26.39
N ASN A 306 6.58 13.88 25.79
CA ASN A 306 8.00 13.66 25.50
C ASN A 306 8.29 12.35 24.74
N MET A 307 7.41 12.00 23.81
CA MET A 307 7.55 10.82 22.94
C MET A 307 8.21 11.22 21.63
N LYS A 308 9.03 10.31 21.07
CA LYS A 308 9.64 10.52 19.75
C LYS A 308 8.58 10.32 18.65
N TYR A 309 8.38 11.34 17.83
CA TYR A 309 7.61 11.27 16.60
C TYR A 309 8.56 11.25 15.42
N PHE A 310 8.49 10.18 14.61
CA PHE A 310 9.44 9.98 13.51
C PHE A 310 8.87 10.49 12.19
N GLU A 311 9.34 11.64 11.75
CA GLU A 311 8.98 12.26 10.48
C GLU A 311 10.22 12.55 9.64
N THR A 312 10.15 12.27 8.34
CA THR A 312 11.20 12.55 7.37
C THR A 312 10.59 13.06 6.07
N THR A 313 11.41 13.65 5.22
CA THR A 313 11.02 13.86 3.81
C THR A 313 11.10 12.53 3.04
N PRO A 314 10.41 12.40 1.89
CA PRO A 314 10.57 11.22 1.03
C PRO A 314 12.01 10.96 0.61
N LEU A 315 12.81 12.01 0.38
CA LEU A 315 14.22 11.89 0.01
C LEU A 315 15.07 11.36 1.17
N GLU A 316 14.87 11.87 2.38
CA GLU A 316 15.56 11.35 3.57
C GLU A 316 15.18 9.89 3.85
N ALA A 317 13.91 9.52 3.66
CA ALA A 317 13.48 8.12 3.77
C ALA A 317 14.25 7.24 2.75
N TYR A 318 14.38 7.69 1.51
CA TYR A 318 15.18 6.99 0.49
C TYR A 318 16.64 6.81 0.91
N VAL A 319 17.29 7.87 1.46
CA VAL A 319 18.68 7.79 1.95
C VAL A 319 18.78 6.77 3.09
N GLN A 320 17.86 6.81 4.06
CA GLN A 320 17.83 5.87 5.18
C GLN A 320 17.62 4.42 4.73
N ILE A 321 16.81 4.18 3.70
CA ILE A 321 16.63 2.86 3.10
C ILE A 321 17.95 2.36 2.52
N ASN A 322 18.68 3.20 1.78
CA ASN A 322 20.00 2.83 1.24
C ASN A 322 21.01 2.53 2.37
N ASP A 323 20.96 3.25 3.49
CA ASP A 323 21.80 2.97 4.65
C ASP A 323 21.45 1.60 5.30
N VAL A 324 20.18 1.21 5.28
CA VAL A 324 19.77 -0.14 5.69
C VAL A 324 20.33 -1.19 4.72
N ILE A 325 20.12 -1.02 3.40
CA ILE A 325 20.66 -1.95 2.39
C ILE A 325 22.18 -2.08 2.49
N LYS A 326 22.88 -1.00 2.85
CA LYS A 326 24.34 -1.01 3.04
C LYS A 326 24.81 -1.96 4.14
N LYS A 327 24.00 -2.13 5.19
CA LYS A 327 24.34 -2.99 6.33
C LYS A 327 24.23 -4.50 6.02
N TYR A 328 23.43 -4.88 5.03
CA TYR A 328 23.30 -6.26 4.55
C TYR A 328 24.36 -6.58 3.49
#